data_7553ee9af4e72babb348ac9eb64cd065
#
_entry.id   7553ee9af4e72babb348ac9eb64cd065
#
_cell.length_a   1.000
_cell.length_b   1.000
_cell.length_c   1.000
_cell.angle_alpha   90.00
_cell.angle_beta   90.00
_cell.angle_gamma   90.00
#
_symmetry.space_group_name_H-M   'P 1'
#
loop_
_entity.id
_entity.type
_entity.pdbx_description
1 polymer ?
#
loop_
_entity_poly.entity_id
_entity_poly.type
_entity_poly.pdbx_seq_one_letter_code
_entity_poly.pdbx_strand_id
1 'polypeptide(L)'
;MAGFRSLAREVRDPHHDLALRRYSLRKCLERFAPYGHRATWDHLCARHHIGPEDRAPDPARLVAALDELEEARTVWLAYEAEFAERRKREKHAGLRRPGPFDDWHRRTWGGCGVVWCADPAVHPSWPLAEVLRRLISALRSDPAACCPVCAERSIGWSTGAAPEEWSGPVCTRCGILVPQPVLTPAALTGARKGRHTALASVA
;
A
#
# COMPACT_ATOMS: atom_id res chain seq x y z
N MET A 1 -21.22 -11.56 -3.41
CA MET A 1 -20.13 -10.78 -4.06
C MET A 1 -18.97 -11.70 -4.35
N ALA A 2 -18.42 -11.66 -5.58
CA ALA A 2 -17.27 -12.47 -5.98
C ALA A 2 -16.02 -12.17 -5.13
N GLY A 3 -15.30 -13.23 -4.73
CA GLY A 3 -14.04 -13.08 -4.00
C GLY A 3 -12.87 -12.77 -4.94
N PHE A 4 -11.72 -12.35 -4.37
CA PHE A 4 -10.52 -12.04 -5.14
C PHE A 4 -10.14 -13.17 -6.13
N ARG A 5 -10.13 -14.44 -5.69
CA ARG A 5 -9.77 -15.59 -6.54
C ARG A 5 -10.73 -15.81 -7.70
N SER A 6 -12.03 -15.52 -7.53
CA SER A 6 -13.00 -15.61 -8.63
C SER A 6 -12.74 -14.55 -9.67
N LEU A 7 -12.56 -13.30 -9.24
CA LEU A 7 -12.22 -12.17 -10.10
C LEU A 7 -10.91 -12.39 -10.85
N ALA A 8 -9.89 -12.92 -10.16
CA ALA A 8 -8.61 -13.23 -10.77
C ALA A 8 -8.71 -14.29 -11.89
N ARG A 9 -9.61 -15.28 -11.74
CA ARG A 9 -9.91 -16.24 -12.81
C ARG A 9 -10.57 -15.57 -14.02
N GLU A 10 -11.50 -14.67 -13.78
CA GLU A 10 -12.14 -13.88 -14.86
C GLU A 10 -11.13 -13.04 -15.66
N VAL A 11 -10.13 -12.44 -14.98
CA VAL A 11 -9.06 -11.69 -15.67
C VAL A 11 -8.24 -12.60 -16.59
N ARG A 12 -7.99 -13.84 -16.19
CA ARG A 12 -7.19 -14.81 -16.98
C ARG A 12 -7.97 -15.51 -18.07
N ASP A 13 -9.32 -15.54 -17.98
CA ASP A 13 -10.16 -16.27 -18.92
C ASP A 13 -10.16 -15.59 -20.30
N PRO A 14 -9.62 -16.26 -21.34
CA PRO A 14 -9.58 -15.69 -22.69
C PRO A 14 -10.96 -15.62 -23.36
N HIS A 15 -11.96 -16.32 -22.83
CA HIS A 15 -13.34 -16.30 -23.36
C HIS A 15 -14.10 -15.03 -22.93
N HIS A 16 -13.63 -14.33 -21.93
CA HIS A 16 -14.19 -13.03 -21.55
C HIS A 16 -13.61 -11.90 -22.42
N ASP A 17 -14.47 -10.94 -22.76
CA ASP A 17 -14.03 -9.74 -23.43
C ASP A 17 -13.07 -8.91 -22.57
N LEU A 18 -12.25 -8.07 -23.20
CA LEU A 18 -11.21 -7.28 -22.53
C LEU A 18 -11.79 -6.25 -21.55
N ALA A 19 -12.98 -5.74 -21.81
CA ALA A 19 -13.65 -4.78 -20.92
C ALA A 19 -14.04 -5.45 -19.60
N LEU A 20 -14.59 -6.67 -19.66
CA LEU A 20 -14.93 -7.47 -18.48
C LEU A 20 -13.66 -7.87 -17.72
N ARG A 21 -12.62 -8.34 -18.41
CA ARG A 21 -11.34 -8.72 -17.79
C ARG A 21 -10.69 -7.53 -17.06
N ARG A 22 -10.68 -6.36 -17.69
CA ARG A 22 -10.21 -5.10 -17.07
C ARG A 22 -11.08 -4.71 -15.86
N TYR A 23 -12.41 -4.82 -15.99
CA TYR A 23 -13.34 -4.56 -14.89
C TYR A 23 -13.04 -5.49 -13.69
N SER A 24 -12.86 -6.80 -13.94
CA SER A 24 -12.56 -7.78 -12.91
C SER A 24 -11.21 -7.51 -12.22
N LEU A 25 -10.18 -7.03 -12.96
CA LEU A 25 -8.93 -6.58 -12.36
C LEU A 25 -9.15 -5.38 -11.41
N ARG A 26 -9.94 -4.38 -11.83
CA ARG A 26 -10.31 -3.25 -10.94
C ARG A 26 -11.11 -3.71 -9.72
N LYS A 27 -11.97 -4.72 -9.87
CA LYS A 27 -12.68 -5.32 -8.73
C LYS A 27 -11.77 -6.10 -7.78
N CYS A 28 -10.64 -6.64 -8.25
CA CYS A 28 -9.61 -7.18 -7.37
C CYS A 28 -9.06 -6.12 -6.42
N LEU A 29 -8.94 -4.86 -6.86
CA LEU A 29 -8.46 -3.76 -6.02
C LEU A 29 -9.43 -3.40 -4.88
N GLU A 30 -10.73 -3.67 -5.00
CA GLU A 30 -11.68 -3.52 -3.89
C GLU A 30 -11.43 -4.55 -2.78
N ARG A 31 -10.65 -5.60 -3.06
CA ARG A 31 -10.31 -6.68 -2.12
C ARG A 31 -8.90 -6.58 -1.58
N PHE A 32 -8.02 -5.96 -2.34
CA PHE A 32 -6.62 -5.77 -1.97
C PHE A 32 -6.02 -4.64 -2.80
N ALA A 33 -5.63 -3.54 -2.16
CA ALA A 33 -5.06 -2.37 -2.81
C ALA A 33 -4.03 -1.69 -1.88
N PRO A 34 -2.75 -2.10 -1.90
CA PRO A 34 -1.73 -1.63 -0.97
C PRO A 34 -1.60 -0.10 -0.86
N TYR A 35 -1.70 0.63 -1.96
CA TYR A 35 -1.67 2.09 -2.00
C TYR A 35 -3.07 2.75 -1.88
N GLY A 36 -4.12 1.96 -1.62
CA GLY A 36 -5.50 2.36 -1.85
C GLY A 36 -5.90 2.17 -3.32
N HIS A 37 -7.21 2.13 -3.58
CA HIS A 37 -7.76 1.67 -4.87
C HIS A 37 -7.20 2.45 -6.07
N ARG A 38 -7.28 3.79 -6.04
CA ARG A 38 -6.84 4.64 -7.16
C ARG A 38 -5.33 4.55 -7.39
N ALA A 39 -4.54 4.78 -6.34
CA ALA A 39 -3.10 4.80 -6.46
C ALA A 39 -2.51 3.42 -6.84
N THR A 40 -3.12 2.32 -6.39
CA THR A 40 -2.72 0.96 -6.83
C THR A 40 -3.07 0.75 -8.30
N TRP A 41 -4.23 1.23 -8.77
CA TRP A 41 -4.58 1.16 -10.18
C TRP A 41 -3.59 1.93 -11.05
N ASP A 42 -3.29 3.20 -10.69
CA ASP A 42 -2.36 4.06 -11.42
C ASP A 42 -0.95 3.44 -11.46
N HIS A 43 -0.49 2.86 -10.35
CA HIS A 43 0.76 2.11 -10.28
C HIS A 43 0.81 0.92 -11.24
N LEU A 44 -0.20 0.06 -11.24
CA LEU A 44 -0.28 -1.10 -12.12
C LEU A 44 -0.35 -0.67 -13.59
N CYS A 45 -1.12 0.36 -13.91
CA CYS A 45 -1.20 0.92 -15.26
C CYS A 45 0.16 1.41 -15.75
N ALA A 46 0.87 2.18 -14.93
CA ALA A 46 2.19 2.69 -15.27
C ALA A 46 3.22 1.58 -15.48
N ARG A 47 3.27 0.59 -14.59
CA ARG A 47 4.24 -0.51 -14.64
C ARG A 47 4.01 -1.47 -15.79
N HIS A 48 2.76 -1.76 -16.11
CA HIS A 48 2.41 -2.73 -17.16
C HIS A 48 1.98 -2.06 -18.45
N HIS A 49 2.20 -0.73 -18.59
CA HIS A 49 1.89 0.03 -19.80
C HIS A 49 0.43 -0.15 -20.25
N ILE A 50 -0.50 -0.12 -19.29
CA ILE A 50 -1.93 -0.14 -19.52
C ILE A 50 -2.42 1.31 -19.53
N GLY A 51 -3.08 1.74 -20.61
CA GLY A 51 -3.72 3.04 -20.63
C GLY A 51 -4.83 3.11 -19.56
N PRO A 52 -4.84 4.09 -18.65
CA PRO A 52 -5.85 4.16 -17.58
C PRO A 52 -7.28 4.13 -18.10
N GLU A 53 -7.51 4.71 -19.29
CA GLU A 53 -8.80 4.78 -19.97
C GLU A 53 -8.94 3.79 -21.14
N ASP A 54 -7.90 2.98 -21.39
CA ASP A 54 -7.93 2.00 -22.48
C ASP A 54 -9.01 0.95 -22.22
N ARG A 55 -9.97 0.84 -23.15
CA ARG A 55 -11.09 -0.11 -23.07
C ARG A 55 -10.72 -1.51 -23.55
N ALA A 56 -9.65 -1.63 -24.31
CA ALA A 56 -9.19 -2.90 -24.89
C ALA A 56 -7.67 -3.07 -24.72
N PRO A 57 -7.15 -3.07 -23.47
CA PRO A 57 -5.74 -3.22 -23.23
C PRO A 57 -5.25 -4.61 -23.66
N ASP A 58 -3.94 -4.71 -23.92
CA ASP A 58 -3.31 -6.00 -24.21
C ASP A 58 -3.62 -7.03 -23.11
N PRO A 59 -4.17 -8.21 -23.45
CA PRO A 59 -4.51 -9.26 -22.50
C PRO A 59 -3.32 -9.70 -21.63
N ALA A 60 -2.12 -9.77 -22.21
CA ALA A 60 -0.92 -10.18 -21.49
C ALA A 60 -0.54 -9.15 -20.40
N ARG A 61 -0.74 -7.86 -20.67
CA ARG A 61 -0.49 -6.78 -19.70
C ARG A 61 -1.48 -6.82 -18.55
N LEU A 62 -2.76 -7.14 -18.82
CA LEU A 62 -3.76 -7.33 -17.75
C LEU A 62 -3.39 -8.49 -16.83
N VAL A 63 -2.93 -9.61 -17.40
CA VAL A 63 -2.50 -10.78 -16.62
C VAL A 63 -1.24 -10.44 -15.82
N ALA A 64 -0.26 -9.77 -16.41
CA ALA A 64 0.96 -9.37 -15.69
C ALA A 64 0.66 -8.42 -14.52
N ALA A 65 -0.27 -7.47 -14.69
CA ALA A 65 -0.71 -6.59 -13.62
C ALA A 65 -1.44 -7.37 -12.50
N LEU A 66 -2.25 -8.36 -12.86
CA LEU A 66 -2.87 -9.26 -11.89
C LEU A 66 -1.82 -10.09 -11.13
N ASP A 67 -0.82 -10.64 -11.83
CA ASP A 67 0.23 -11.46 -11.22
C ASP A 67 1.03 -10.66 -10.19
N GLU A 68 1.37 -9.40 -10.49
CA GLU A 68 2.00 -8.49 -9.54
C GLU A 68 1.11 -8.26 -8.30
N LEU A 69 -0.18 -8.04 -8.53
CA LEU A 69 -1.14 -7.83 -7.43
C LEU A 69 -1.32 -9.09 -6.57
N GLU A 70 -1.33 -10.27 -7.17
CA GLU A 70 -1.41 -11.56 -6.45
C GLU A 70 -0.15 -11.85 -5.64
N GLU A 71 1.03 -11.58 -6.19
CA GLU A 71 2.29 -11.71 -5.45
C GLU A 71 2.29 -10.79 -4.22
N ALA A 72 1.94 -9.54 -4.41
CA ALA A 72 1.83 -8.58 -3.31
C ALA A 72 0.82 -9.05 -2.25
N ARG A 73 -0.34 -9.55 -2.69
CA ARG A 73 -1.36 -10.08 -1.79
C ARG A 73 -0.87 -11.30 -1.02
N THR A 74 -0.10 -12.19 -1.64
CA THR A 74 0.48 -13.36 -0.97
C THR A 74 1.42 -12.94 0.15
N VAL A 75 2.29 -11.95 -0.10
CA VAL A 75 3.20 -11.37 0.91
C VAL A 75 2.40 -10.81 2.08
N TRP A 76 1.33 -10.05 1.79
CA TRP A 76 0.51 -9.44 2.83
C TRP A 76 -0.24 -10.47 3.67
N LEU A 77 -0.87 -11.47 3.05
CA LEU A 77 -1.60 -12.51 3.78
C LEU A 77 -0.69 -13.36 4.68
N ALA A 78 0.55 -13.62 4.26
CA ALA A 78 1.52 -14.29 5.11
C ALA A 78 1.83 -13.45 6.36
N TYR A 79 2.03 -12.15 6.19
CA TYR A 79 2.23 -11.22 7.31
C TYR A 79 1.00 -11.16 8.25
N GLU A 80 -0.22 -11.07 7.71
CA GLU A 80 -1.45 -11.05 8.53
C GLU A 80 -1.60 -12.34 9.36
N ALA A 81 -1.28 -13.48 8.78
CA ALA A 81 -1.32 -14.76 9.50
C ALA A 81 -0.32 -14.78 10.67
N GLU A 82 0.93 -14.35 10.44
CA GLU A 82 1.94 -14.24 11.49
C GLU A 82 1.53 -13.25 12.59
N PHE A 83 0.96 -12.11 12.20
CA PHE A 83 0.46 -11.11 13.14
C PHE A 83 -0.65 -11.70 14.01
N ALA A 84 -1.62 -12.38 13.42
CA ALA A 84 -2.74 -12.99 14.13
C ALA A 84 -2.26 -14.04 15.14
N GLU A 85 -1.33 -14.91 14.75
CA GLU A 85 -0.76 -15.91 15.66
C GLU A 85 0.06 -15.28 16.80
N ARG A 86 0.81 -14.23 16.54
CA ARG A 86 1.50 -13.47 17.59
C ARG A 86 0.49 -12.89 18.58
N ARG A 87 -0.56 -12.22 18.11
CA ARG A 87 -1.60 -11.60 18.94
C ARG A 87 -2.36 -12.64 19.77
N LYS A 88 -2.57 -13.81 19.23
CA LYS A 88 -3.18 -14.94 19.96
C LYS A 88 -2.28 -15.38 21.11
N ARG A 89 -0.97 -15.58 20.88
CA ARG A 89 -0.01 -15.93 21.93
C ARG A 89 0.05 -14.86 23.03
N GLU A 90 0.17 -13.58 22.67
CA GLU A 90 0.19 -12.46 23.60
C GLU A 90 -1.08 -12.42 24.49
N LYS A 91 -2.25 -12.67 23.87
CA LYS A 91 -3.53 -12.75 24.60
C LYS A 91 -3.51 -13.89 25.63
N HIS A 92 -3.07 -15.07 25.23
CA HIS A 92 -3.01 -16.23 26.15
C HIS A 92 -2.00 -16.01 27.28
N ALA A 93 -0.92 -15.30 27.03
CA ALA A 93 0.09 -14.96 28.05
C ALA A 93 -0.31 -13.75 28.94
N GLY A 94 -1.46 -13.12 28.70
CA GLY A 94 -1.86 -11.90 29.42
C GLY A 94 -1.01 -10.67 29.11
N LEU A 95 -0.20 -10.71 28.06
CA LEU A 95 0.78 -9.64 27.68
C LEU A 95 0.22 -8.64 26.68
N ARG A 96 -1.04 -8.82 26.24
CA ARG A 96 -1.61 -7.99 25.19
C ARG A 96 -1.83 -6.54 25.65
N ARG A 97 -1.06 -5.64 25.06
CA ARG A 97 -1.21 -4.18 25.23
C ARG A 97 -1.41 -3.56 23.85
N PRO A 98 -2.62 -3.07 23.51
CA PRO A 98 -2.83 -2.33 22.27
C PRO A 98 -1.92 -1.09 22.22
N GLY A 99 -1.38 -0.81 21.06
CA GLY A 99 -0.50 0.34 20.81
C GLY A 99 -0.65 0.88 19.39
N PRO A 100 0.14 1.88 19.00
CA PRO A 100 0.07 2.50 17.66
C PRO A 100 0.16 1.51 16.51
N PHE A 101 0.92 0.43 16.70
CA PHE A 101 1.05 -0.65 15.72
C PHE A 101 -0.26 -1.44 15.53
N ASP A 102 -0.97 -1.72 16.63
CA ASP A 102 -2.27 -2.40 16.55
C ASP A 102 -3.32 -1.52 15.88
N ASP A 103 -3.27 -0.21 16.12
CA ASP A 103 -4.17 0.75 15.48
C ASP A 103 -3.89 0.87 13.97
N TRP A 104 -2.62 0.93 13.58
CA TRP A 104 -2.25 0.91 12.18
C TRP A 104 -2.69 -0.39 11.50
N HIS A 105 -2.39 -1.55 12.10
CA HIS A 105 -2.78 -2.86 11.56
C HIS A 105 -4.30 -3.00 11.40
N ARG A 106 -5.07 -2.51 12.36
CA ARG A 106 -6.53 -2.52 12.28
C ARG A 106 -7.07 -1.71 11.10
N ARG A 107 -6.48 -0.54 10.82
CA ARG A 107 -6.86 0.31 9.68
C ARG A 107 -6.47 -0.29 8.33
N THR A 108 -5.39 -1.05 8.29
CA THR A 108 -4.86 -1.67 7.07
C THR A 108 -5.31 -3.11 6.88
N TRP A 109 -6.22 -3.59 7.71
CA TRP A 109 -6.72 -4.96 7.64
C TRP A 109 -7.26 -5.30 6.23
N GLY A 110 -6.86 -6.48 5.70
CA GLY A 110 -7.18 -6.89 4.34
C GLY A 110 -6.30 -6.27 3.27
N GLY A 111 -5.28 -5.48 3.63
CA GLY A 111 -4.27 -4.97 2.70
C GLY A 111 -4.70 -3.75 1.89
N CYS A 112 -5.75 -3.02 2.30
CA CYS A 112 -6.16 -1.79 1.64
C CYS A 112 -5.50 -0.56 2.31
N GLY A 113 -4.82 0.27 1.51
CA GLY A 113 -4.15 1.47 2.00
C GLY A 113 -2.98 1.21 2.95
N VAL A 114 -2.33 0.05 2.86
CA VAL A 114 -1.18 -0.33 3.72
C VAL A 114 -0.02 0.62 3.54
N VAL A 115 0.22 1.02 2.30
CA VAL A 115 1.32 1.92 1.90
C VAL A 115 0.69 3.10 1.16
N TRP A 116 -0.07 3.92 1.89
CA TRP A 116 -0.73 5.05 1.26
C TRP A 116 0.29 6.01 0.63
N CYS A 117 0.02 6.47 -0.57
CA CYS A 117 0.84 7.44 -1.29
C CYS A 117 0.04 8.69 -1.63
N ALA A 118 0.55 9.85 -1.19
CA ALA A 118 -0.09 11.14 -1.41
C ALA A 118 -0.03 11.57 -2.89
N ASP A 119 1.08 11.24 -3.56
CA ASP A 119 1.35 11.62 -4.95
C ASP A 119 1.73 10.38 -5.77
N PRO A 120 0.81 9.87 -6.60
CA PRO A 120 1.09 8.73 -7.48
C PRO A 120 2.25 8.95 -8.45
N ALA A 121 2.59 10.20 -8.79
CA ALA A 121 3.70 10.50 -9.71
C ALA A 121 5.08 10.20 -9.12
N VAL A 122 5.19 10.15 -7.79
CA VAL A 122 6.44 9.84 -7.08
C VAL A 122 6.48 8.41 -6.54
N HIS A 123 5.60 7.53 -7.00
CA HIS A 123 5.61 6.12 -6.62
C HIS A 123 6.97 5.49 -6.90
N PRO A 124 7.49 4.66 -5.98
CA PRO A 124 8.67 3.87 -6.27
C PRO A 124 8.40 2.93 -7.45
N SER A 125 9.36 2.81 -8.36
CA SER A 125 9.25 1.92 -9.53
C SER A 125 9.32 0.43 -9.18
N TRP A 126 9.36 0.08 -7.91
CA TRP A 126 9.45 -1.29 -7.44
C TRP A 126 8.10 -2.02 -7.53
N PRO A 127 8.12 -3.35 -7.72
CA PRO A 127 6.93 -4.16 -7.62
C PRO A 127 6.25 -4.02 -6.26
N LEU A 128 4.92 -4.09 -6.22
CA LEU A 128 4.13 -3.98 -4.99
C LEU A 128 4.57 -4.95 -3.90
N ALA A 129 4.92 -6.19 -4.28
CA ALA A 129 5.40 -7.21 -3.34
C ALA A 129 6.71 -6.79 -2.64
N GLU A 130 7.64 -6.17 -3.38
CA GLU A 130 8.91 -5.69 -2.83
C GLU A 130 8.68 -4.52 -1.85
N VAL A 131 7.80 -3.59 -2.20
CA VAL A 131 7.41 -2.49 -1.31
C VAL A 131 6.85 -3.03 0.02
N LEU A 132 5.95 -4.03 -0.06
CA LEU A 132 5.38 -4.67 1.13
C LEU A 132 6.43 -5.43 1.94
N ARG A 133 7.33 -6.18 1.32
CA ARG A 133 8.42 -6.89 2.02
C ARG A 133 9.29 -5.90 2.81
N ARG A 134 9.66 -4.77 2.22
CA ARG A 134 10.46 -3.71 2.89
C ARG A 134 9.70 -3.11 4.06
N LEU A 135 8.42 -2.78 3.89
CA LEU A 135 7.58 -2.26 4.95
C LEU A 135 7.45 -3.28 6.11
N ILE A 136 7.14 -4.53 5.81
CA ILE A 136 7.01 -5.61 6.81
C ILE A 136 8.34 -5.84 7.54
N SER A 137 9.45 -5.83 6.82
CA SER A 137 10.79 -5.93 7.42
C SER A 137 11.06 -4.78 8.41
N ALA A 138 10.72 -3.56 8.02
CA ALA A 138 10.86 -2.39 8.90
C ALA A 138 9.95 -2.49 10.15
N LEU A 139 8.74 -3.05 10.02
CA LEU A 139 7.85 -3.29 11.16
C LEU A 139 8.38 -4.35 12.15
N ARG A 140 9.27 -5.23 11.70
CA ARG A 140 9.91 -6.28 12.53
C ARG A 140 11.21 -5.82 13.18
N SER A 141 11.82 -4.75 12.64
CA SER A 141 13.09 -4.19 13.08
C SER A 141 12.85 -3.08 14.10
N ASP A 142 13.94 -2.62 14.73
CA ASP A 142 13.88 -1.38 15.50
C ASP A 142 13.48 -0.20 14.60
N PRO A 143 12.77 0.81 15.16
CA PRO A 143 12.36 1.97 14.39
C PRO A 143 13.53 2.66 13.68
N ALA A 144 13.37 2.99 12.41
CA ALA A 144 14.40 3.62 11.59
C ALA A 144 14.17 5.14 11.46
N ALA A 145 15.26 5.87 11.22
CA ALA A 145 15.21 7.31 10.94
C ALA A 145 15.02 7.65 9.45
N CYS A 146 14.64 6.68 8.64
CA CYS A 146 14.50 6.81 7.20
C CYS A 146 13.27 6.08 6.67
N CYS A 147 12.85 6.43 5.46
CA CYS A 147 11.79 5.72 4.76
C CYS A 147 12.18 4.26 4.53
N PRO A 148 11.34 3.28 4.92
CA PRO A 148 11.65 1.86 4.75
C PRO A 148 11.67 1.42 3.29
N VAL A 149 11.09 2.23 2.39
CA VAL A 149 10.94 1.88 0.97
C VAL A 149 12.11 2.42 0.14
N CYS A 150 12.45 3.71 0.25
CA CYS A 150 13.48 4.33 -0.58
C CYS A 150 14.73 4.79 0.20
N ALA A 151 14.80 4.51 1.49
CA ALA A 151 15.88 4.89 2.41
C ALA A 151 16.10 6.42 2.57
N GLU A 152 15.18 7.26 2.06
CA GLU A 152 15.23 8.71 2.25
C GLU A 152 15.06 9.08 3.73
N ARG A 153 15.88 10.01 4.23
CA ARG A 153 15.83 10.48 5.62
C ARG A 153 14.90 11.65 5.82
N SER A 154 14.51 12.31 4.75
CA SER A 154 13.62 13.47 4.81
C SER A 154 12.17 13.02 4.93
N ILE A 155 11.61 13.16 6.11
CA ILE A 155 10.23 12.82 6.41
C ILE A 155 9.47 14.11 6.66
N GLY A 156 8.48 14.38 5.83
CA GLY A 156 7.50 15.45 6.00
C GLY A 156 6.25 14.99 6.76
N TRP A 157 5.29 15.88 6.90
CA TRP A 157 3.97 15.57 7.45
C TRP A 157 2.91 15.86 6.38
N SER A 158 2.12 14.87 6.00
CA SER A 158 1.00 15.06 5.09
C SER A 158 -0.20 15.63 5.85
N THR A 159 -0.66 16.78 5.41
CA THR A 159 -1.94 17.40 5.85
C THR A 159 -2.92 17.51 4.69
N GLY A 160 -2.56 16.96 3.53
CA GLY A 160 -3.28 17.17 2.27
C GLY A 160 -4.49 16.25 2.09
N ALA A 161 -4.93 16.09 0.86
CA ALA A 161 -6.16 15.43 0.38
C ALA A 161 -6.39 13.96 0.80
N ALA A 162 -5.59 13.43 1.72
CA ALA A 162 -5.85 12.14 2.35
C ALA A 162 -7.06 12.22 3.28
N PRO A 163 -7.84 11.16 3.41
CA PRO A 163 -8.79 11.05 4.50
C PRO A 163 -8.11 11.35 5.84
N GLU A 164 -8.76 12.09 6.75
CA GLU A 164 -8.18 12.49 8.05
C GLU A 164 -7.54 11.34 8.83
N GLU A 165 -8.10 10.16 8.71
CA GLU A 165 -7.58 8.91 9.27
C GLU A 165 -6.20 8.47 8.74
N TRP A 166 -5.75 9.04 7.62
CA TRP A 166 -4.48 8.74 6.97
C TRP A 166 -3.44 9.85 7.08
N SER A 167 -3.70 10.90 7.83
CA SER A 167 -2.70 11.95 8.07
C SER A 167 -1.52 11.40 8.89
N GLY A 168 -0.29 11.80 8.53
CA GLY A 168 0.89 11.30 9.23
C GLY A 168 2.20 11.63 8.53
N PRO A 169 3.31 11.05 9.02
CA PRO A 169 4.63 11.23 8.41
C PRO A 169 4.64 10.67 6.99
N VAL A 170 5.12 11.48 6.04
CA VAL A 170 5.24 11.12 4.63
C VAL A 170 6.68 11.27 4.17
N CYS A 171 7.17 10.30 3.40
CA CYS A 171 8.46 10.43 2.75
C CYS A 171 8.40 11.49 1.65
N THR A 172 9.28 12.51 1.73
CA THR A 172 9.30 13.61 0.76
C THR A 172 9.78 13.18 -0.62
N ARG A 173 10.48 12.06 -0.73
CA ARG A 173 11.00 11.52 -1.99
C ARG A 173 9.99 10.66 -2.75
N CYS A 174 9.34 9.70 -2.06
CA CYS A 174 8.46 8.74 -2.71
C CYS A 174 6.98 8.89 -2.33
N GLY A 175 6.63 9.91 -1.54
CA GLY A 175 5.25 10.22 -1.18
C GLY A 175 4.55 9.17 -0.31
N ILE A 176 5.25 8.12 0.14
CA ILE A 176 4.66 7.05 0.94
C ILE A 176 4.43 7.52 2.37
N LEU A 177 3.24 7.27 2.90
CA LEU A 177 2.93 7.45 4.30
C LEU A 177 3.68 6.38 5.12
N VAL A 178 4.63 6.83 5.97
CA VAL A 178 5.44 5.94 6.78
C VAL A 178 4.73 5.68 8.10
N PRO A 179 4.40 4.42 8.44
CA PRO A 179 3.75 4.10 9.71
C PRO A 179 4.58 4.56 10.90
N GLN A 180 3.96 5.23 11.85
CA GLN A 180 4.63 5.72 13.06
C GLN A 180 5.46 4.65 13.80
N PRO A 181 5.01 3.39 13.92
CA PRO A 181 5.80 2.34 14.56
C PRO A 181 7.13 2.04 13.87
N VAL A 182 7.29 2.47 12.61
CA VAL A 182 8.52 2.25 11.82
C VAL A 182 9.54 3.37 12.03
N LEU A 183 9.12 4.50 12.58
CA LEU A 183 9.96 5.69 12.76
C LEU A 183 10.47 5.82 14.20
N THR A 184 11.68 6.33 14.34
CA THR A 184 12.21 6.73 15.65
C THR A 184 11.48 7.97 16.17
N PRO A 185 11.44 8.20 17.50
CA PRO A 185 10.93 9.44 18.06
C PRO A 185 11.61 10.70 17.49
N ALA A 186 12.91 10.61 17.19
CA ALA A 186 13.66 11.71 16.57
C ALA A 186 13.17 12.05 15.17
N ALA A 187 12.88 11.04 14.33
CA ALA A 187 12.31 11.23 13.00
C ALA A 187 10.91 11.88 13.08
N LEU A 188 10.06 11.44 14.02
CA LEU A 188 8.74 12.02 14.24
C LEU A 188 8.79 13.47 14.70
N THR A 189 9.78 13.82 15.55
CA THR A 189 9.98 15.20 16.03
C THR A 189 10.41 16.11 14.88
N GLY A 190 11.30 15.66 14.02
CA GLY A 190 11.70 16.38 12.81
C GLY A 190 10.55 16.64 11.85
N ALA A 191 9.68 15.64 11.64
CA ALA A 191 8.49 15.76 10.79
C ALA A 191 7.51 16.82 11.28
N ARG A 192 7.36 17.00 12.60
CA ARG A 192 6.48 18.04 13.19
C ARG A 192 6.99 19.47 13.03
N LYS A 193 8.32 19.66 12.92
CA LYS A 193 8.93 21.01 12.77
C LYS A 193 8.94 21.52 11.33
N GLY A 194 8.77 20.65 10.34
CA GLY A 194 8.57 21.03 8.96
C GLY A 194 7.19 21.69 8.80
N ARG A 195 7.16 23.05 8.89
CA ARG A 195 5.93 23.83 8.67
C ARG A 195 5.37 23.51 7.29
N HIS A 196 4.05 23.34 7.26
CA HIS A 196 3.15 23.53 6.13
C HIS A 196 3.81 24.18 4.90
N THR A 197 4.43 23.39 4.05
CA THR A 197 4.56 23.78 2.66
C THR A 197 3.24 23.37 2.02
N ALA A 198 2.27 24.29 2.03
CA ALA A 198 1.13 24.22 1.16
C ALA A 198 1.68 24.01 -0.25
N LEU A 199 1.33 22.88 -0.87
CA LEU A 199 1.44 22.74 -2.31
C LEU A 199 0.53 23.83 -2.88
N ALA A 200 1.14 24.96 -3.25
CA ALA A 200 0.46 26.04 -3.93
C ALA A 200 -0.14 25.44 -5.20
N SER A 201 -1.45 25.56 -5.32
CA SER A 201 -2.17 25.38 -6.58
C SER A 201 -1.42 26.13 -7.67
N VAL A 202 -0.91 25.38 -8.64
CA VAL A 202 -0.60 25.96 -9.94
C VAL A 202 -1.93 25.99 -10.68
N ALA A 203 -2.41 27.21 -10.89
CA ALA A 203 -3.54 27.53 -11.73
C ALA A 203 -3.22 27.21 -13.22
#